data_0bba3ab4c64e82de96aa23481b5229f0
#
_entry.id   0bba3ab4c64e82de96aa23481b5229f0
#
_cell.length_a   1.000
_cell.length_b   1.000
_cell.length_c   1.000
_cell.angle_alpha   90.00
_cell.angle_beta   90.00
_cell.angle_gamma   90.00
#
_symmetry.space_group_name_H-M   'P 1'
#
loop_
_entity.id
_entity.type
_entity.pdbx_description
1 polymer ?
#
loop_
_entity_poly.entity_id
_entity_poly.type
_entity_poly.pdbx_seq_one_letter_code
_entity_poly.pdbx_strand_id
1 'polypeptide(L)'
;MPPKPFALVTPSTRGLSAALTRRLLTKSELAVYATYRQGRPERVKDELLRPLDGIDPSRLNMIHLDLEDETSVHSAAEKLDEILPPDSYLHIGFFTGGILLNPEKQPGDVDLATIQKTFSVNMFSHLLLMKHFARFLPSASMSSSLSDKPLAKWVHITARVGSIGDNSKGGWYSYRASKAALNQAMHTFDLHLKQKKLPAMAVGIHPGTMKTELSKDFWKSMPRDRLREPEEAAEHVLGVVERLEANQRGRVWDWAGEEVIW
;
A
#
# COMPACT_ATOMS: atom_id res chain seq x y z
N MET A 1 -24.46 15.84 4.72
CA MET A 1 -24.08 15.03 5.91
C MET A 1 -22.59 15.20 6.14
N PRO A 2 -22.03 14.91 7.33
CA PRO A 2 -20.60 14.97 7.50
C PRO A 2 -19.91 13.93 6.58
N PRO A 3 -18.71 14.27 6.03
CA PRO A 3 -17.96 13.35 5.19
C PRO A 3 -17.65 12.03 5.91
N LYS A 4 -17.81 10.91 5.20
CA LYS A 4 -17.64 9.55 5.74
C LYS A 4 -16.28 8.98 5.35
N PRO A 5 -15.32 8.88 6.28
CA PRO A 5 -14.02 8.30 5.98
C PRO A 5 -14.11 6.78 5.82
N PHE A 6 -13.31 6.23 4.88
CA PHE A 6 -13.10 4.79 4.76
C PHE A 6 -11.63 4.44 4.55
N ALA A 7 -11.29 3.18 4.73
CA ALA A 7 -9.97 2.62 4.46
C ALA A 7 -10.00 1.69 3.25
N LEU A 8 -8.88 1.65 2.49
CA LEU A 8 -8.68 0.73 1.36
C LEU A 8 -7.36 -0.03 1.53
N VAL A 9 -7.37 -1.34 1.32
CA VAL A 9 -6.15 -2.17 1.27
C VAL A 9 -6.14 -2.98 -0.03
N THR A 10 -5.11 -2.78 -0.86
CA THR A 10 -4.99 -3.46 -2.15
C THR A 10 -3.55 -3.88 -2.47
N PRO A 11 -3.33 -5.19 -2.74
CA PRO A 11 -4.17 -6.35 -2.43
C PRO A 11 -4.27 -6.58 -0.92
N SER A 12 -5.16 -7.49 -0.44
CA SER A 12 -5.41 -7.64 1.00
C SER A 12 -5.25 -9.06 1.55
N THR A 13 -4.97 -10.05 0.72
CA THR A 13 -5.27 -11.46 1.06
C THR A 13 -4.17 -12.19 1.81
N ARG A 14 -2.94 -11.63 1.94
CA ARG A 14 -1.81 -12.33 2.57
C ARG A 14 -0.74 -11.39 3.14
N GLY A 15 0.12 -11.91 4.03
CA GLY A 15 1.28 -11.20 4.57
C GLY A 15 0.91 -9.85 5.18
N LEU A 16 1.72 -8.83 4.91
CA LEU A 16 1.51 -7.48 5.43
C LEU A 16 0.11 -6.93 5.12
N SER A 17 -0.40 -7.17 3.92
CA SER A 17 -1.70 -6.63 3.49
C SER A 17 -2.86 -7.18 4.32
N ALA A 18 -2.87 -8.49 4.59
CA ALA A 18 -3.86 -9.10 5.45
C ALA A 18 -3.75 -8.59 6.88
N ALA A 19 -2.53 -8.45 7.40
CA ALA A 19 -2.27 -7.91 8.72
C ALA A 19 -2.71 -6.43 8.84
N LEU A 20 -2.45 -5.59 7.82
CA LEU A 20 -2.94 -4.20 7.76
C LEU A 20 -4.48 -4.14 7.74
N THR A 21 -5.13 -5.01 6.96
CA THR A 21 -6.60 -5.09 6.92
C THR A 21 -7.17 -5.41 8.30
N ARG A 22 -6.61 -6.40 8.98
CA ARG A 22 -7.00 -6.77 10.36
C ARG A 22 -6.74 -5.64 11.35
N ARG A 23 -5.58 -5.00 11.23
CA ARG A 23 -5.20 -3.89 12.12
C ARG A 23 -6.15 -2.70 11.98
N LEU A 24 -6.54 -2.32 10.76
CA LEU A 24 -7.54 -1.27 10.52
C LEU A 24 -8.90 -1.62 11.13
N LEU A 25 -9.35 -2.86 11.01
CA LEU A 25 -10.60 -3.32 11.61
C LEU A 25 -10.57 -3.28 13.15
N THR A 26 -9.42 -3.53 13.76
CA THR A 26 -9.29 -3.59 15.24
C THR A 26 -8.94 -2.25 15.88
N LYS A 27 -8.32 -1.32 15.14
CA LYS A 27 -7.83 -0.04 15.69
C LYS A 27 -8.61 1.18 15.26
N SER A 28 -9.59 1.02 14.37
CA SER A 28 -10.45 2.11 13.91
C SER A 28 -11.89 1.64 13.77
N GLU A 29 -12.80 2.58 13.63
CA GLU A 29 -14.21 2.32 13.29
C GLU A 29 -14.49 2.46 11.78
N LEU A 30 -13.45 2.58 10.96
CA LEU A 30 -13.59 2.76 9.51
C LEU A 30 -14.24 1.53 8.86
N ALA A 31 -15.06 1.76 7.84
CA ALA A 31 -15.35 0.72 6.87
C ALA A 31 -14.06 0.42 6.08
N VAL A 32 -13.72 -0.85 5.94
CA VAL A 32 -12.51 -1.30 5.24
C VAL A 32 -12.92 -1.97 3.94
N TYR A 33 -12.44 -1.43 2.83
CA TYR A 33 -12.54 -2.04 1.52
C TYR A 33 -11.23 -2.75 1.20
N ALA A 34 -11.32 -4.03 0.88
CA ALA A 34 -10.16 -4.89 0.74
C ALA A 34 -10.25 -5.65 -0.59
N THR A 35 -9.14 -5.71 -1.35
CA THR A 35 -9.18 -6.33 -2.66
C THR A 35 -8.61 -7.74 -2.66
N TYR A 36 -9.18 -8.61 -3.50
CA TYR A 36 -8.72 -9.98 -3.69
C TYR A 36 -8.67 -10.32 -5.19
N ARG A 37 -7.76 -11.21 -5.58
CA ARG A 37 -7.63 -11.64 -6.98
C ARG A 37 -8.29 -12.99 -7.24
N GLN A 38 -8.21 -13.90 -6.29
CA GLN A 38 -8.65 -15.30 -6.45
C GLN A 38 -9.49 -15.75 -5.27
N GLY A 39 -10.36 -16.72 -5.51
CA GLY A 39 -11.25 -17.28 -4.50
C GLY A 39 -12.64 -16.66 -4.51
N ARG A 40 -13.51 -17.17 -3.65
CA ARG A 40 -14.83 -16.60 -3.43
C ARG A 40 -14.75 -15.49 -2.40
N PRO A 41 -15.40 -14.34 -2.59
CA PRO A 41 -15.28 -13.18 -1.68
C PRO A 41 -15.62 -13.52 -0.24
N GLU A 42 -16.67 -14.33 -0.01
CA GLU A 42 -17.09 -14.74 1.34
C GLU A 42 -16.00 -15.52 2.05
N ARG A 43 -15.38 -16.48 1.36
CA ARG A 43 -14.28 -17.29 1.93
C ARG A 43 -13.07 -16.44 2.26
N VAL A 44 -12.68 -15.54 1.36
CA VAL A 44 -11.53 -14.63 1.58
C VAL A 44 -11.83 -13.69 2.76
N LYS A 45 -13.06 -13.19 2.85
CA LYS A 45 -13.52 -12.37 3.98
C LYS A 45 -13.43 -13.15 5.30
N ASP A 46 -13.94 -14.39 5.33
CA ASP A 46 -13.87 -15.24 6.52
C ASP A 46 -12.43 -15.53 6.95
N GLU A 47 -11.52 -15.78 6.01
CA GLU A 47 -10.11 -15.99 6.29
C GLU A 47 -9.42 -14.75 6.88
N LEU A 48 -9.81 -13.55 6.45
CA LEU A 48 -9.33 -12.29 7.02
C LEU A 48 -9.87 -12.05 8.43
N LEU A 49 -11.13 -12.35 8.67
CA LEU A 49 -11.82 -12.11 9.94
C LEU A 49 -11.54 -13.20 11.00
N ARG A 50 -11.24 -14.43 10.57
CA ARG A 50 -11.08 -15.59 11.49
C ARG A 50 -10.17 -15.35 12.70
N PRO A 51 -9.04 -14.61 12.60
CA PRO A 51 -8.19 -14.34 13.76
C PRO A 51 -8.69 -13.20 14.66
N LEU A 52 -9.85 -12.62 14.38
CA LEU A 52 -10.36 -11.42 15.04
C LEU A 52 -11.61 -11.76 15.87
N ASP A 53 -11.67 -11.24 17.09
CA ASP A 53 -12.83 -11.35 17.96
C ASP A 53 -13.57 -9.99 18.04
N GLY A 54 -14.89 -10.04 18.12
CA GLY A 54 -15.75 -8.87 18.38
C GLY A 54 -15.79 -7.83 17.28
N ILE A 55 -15.33 -8.14 16.07
CA ILE A 55 -15.40 -7.24 14.91
C ILE A 55 -16.72 -7.45 14.17
N ASP A 56 -17.44 -6.35 13.88
CA ASP A 56 -18.59 -6.36 12.99
C ASP A 56 -18.15 -6.73 11.57
N PRO A 57 -18.59 -7.90 11.03
CA PRO A 57 -18.20 -8.33 9.69
C PRO A 57 -18.68 -7.40 8.57
N SER A 58 -19.73 -6.60 8.82
CA SER A 58 -20.24 -5.63 7.83
C SER A 58 -19.25 -4.52 7.50
N ARG A 59 -18.27 -4.26 8.37
CA ARG A 59 -17.22 -3.27 8.14
C ARG A 59 -16.18 -3.71 7.12
N LEU A 60 -16.05 -5.01 6.79
CA LEU A 60 -15.14 -5.51 5.77
C LEU A 60 -15.89 -5.78 4.47
N ASN A 61 -15.51 -5.06 3.42
CA ASN A 61 -16.08 -5.18 2.07
C ASN A 61 -15.02 -5.69 1.10
N MET A 62 -15.35 -6.77 0.37
CA MET A 62 -14.42 -7.41 -0.55
C MET A 62 -14.69 -6.97 -1.99
N ILE A 63 -13.63 -6.57 -2.72
CA ILE A 63 -13.71 -6.14 -4.13
C ILE A 63 -12.71 -6.97 -4.94
N HIS A 64 -13.17 -7.58 -6.04
CA HIS A 64 -12.27 -8.29 -6.95
C HIS A 64 -11.36 -7.30 -7.69
N LEU A 65 -10.04 -7.58 -7.71
CA LEU A 65 -9.06 -6.76 -8.42
C LEU A 65 -7.83 -7.60 -8.76
N ASP A 66 -7.47 -7.64 -10.05
CA ASP A 66 -6.17 -8.09 -10.53
C ASP A 66 -5.31 -6.86 -10.87
N LEU A 67 -4.17 -6.74 -10.21
CA LEU A 67 -3.24 -5.61 -10.38
C LEU A 67 -2.61 -5.53 -11.79
N GLU A 68 -2.61 -6.63 -12.53
CA GLU A 68 -1.98 -6.73 -13.84
C GLU A 68 -2.97 -6.55 -15.00
N ASP A 69 -4.25 -6.38 -14.70
CA ASP A 69 -5.32 -6.14 -15.66
C ASP A 69 -5.97 -4.78 -15.40
N GLU A 70 -5.72 -3.81 -16.28
CA GLU A 70 -6.29 -2.47 -16.14
C GLU A 70 -7.82 -2.49 -16.15
N THR A 71 -8.45 -3.40 -16.93
CA THR A 71 -9.91 -3.55 -16.95
C THR A 71 -10.42 -3.98 -15.59
N SER A 72 -9.72 -4.90 -14.91
CA SER A 72 -10.02 -5.32 -13.55
C SER A 72 -9.86 -4.18 -12.54
N VAL A 73 -8.78 -3.39 -12.66
CA VAL A 73 -8.54 -2.22 -11.80
C VAL A 73 -9.64 -1.17 -11.97
N HIS A 74 -10.04 -0.88 -13.22
CA HIS A 74 -11.15 0.02 -13.53
C HIS A 74 -12.47 -0.49 -12.94
N SER A 75 -12.83 -1.75 -13.20
CA SER A 75 -14.07 -2.36 -12.69
C SER A 75 -14.12 -2.38 -11.16
N ALA A 76 -12.98 -2.58 -10.51
CA ALA A 76 -12.90 -2.51 -9.04
C ALA A 76 -13.17 -1.09 -8.52
N ALA A 77 -12.69 -0.06 -9.22
CA ALA A 77 -12.97 1.33 -8.86
C ALA A 77 -14.44 1.70 -9.07
N GLU A 78 -15.06 1.26 -10.20
CA GLU A 78 -16.50 1.44 -10.42
C GLU A 78 -17.32 0.71 -9.34
N LYS A 79 -16.93 -0.52 -8.99
CA LYS A 79 -17.62 -1.27 -7.92
C LYS A 79 -17.50 -0.58 -6.57
N LEU A 80 -16.35 0.00 -6.26
CA LEU A 80 -16.18 0.78 -5.03
C LEU A 80 -17.12 1.98 -5.02
N ASP A 81 -17.22 2.71 -6.13
CA ASP A 81 -18.10 3.87 -6.28
C ASP A 81 -19.58 3.51 -6.05
N GLU A 82 -20.02 2.39 -6.63
CA GLU A 82 -21.41 1.88 -6.46
C GLU A 82 -21.78 1.58 -5.00
N ILE A 83 -20.84 1.05 -4.22
CA ILE A 83 -21.13 0.57 -2.86
C ILE A 83 -20.80 1.58 -1.77
N LEU A 84 -20.08 2.65 -2.10
CA LEU A 84 -19.75 3.70 -1.14
C LEU A 84 -21.00 4.52 -0.78
N PRO A 85 -21.24 4.78 0.51
CA PRO A 85 -22.24 5.76 0.91
C PRO A 85 -21.93 7.15 0.32
N PRO A 86 -22.95 7.99 0.07
CA PRO A 86 -22.74 9.38 -0.34
C PRO A 86 -21.78 10.13 0.60
N ASP A 87 -20.99 11.06 0.07
CA ASP A 87 -20.00 11.86 0.78
C ASP A 87 -18.86 11.04 1.41
N SER A 88 -18.64 9.80 0.93
CA SER A 88 -17.50 8.98 1.37
C SER A 88 -16.19 9.49 0.78
N TYR A 89 -15.09 9.37 1.55
CA TYR A 89 -13.75 9.68 1.05
C TYR A 89 -12.71 8.69 1.59
N LEU A 90 -11.70 8.41 0.78
CA LEU A 90 -10.55 7.60 1.16
C LEU A 90 -9.72 8.35 2.20
N HIS A 91 -9.79 7.93 3.46
CA HIS A 91 -9.02 8.49 4.56
C HIS A 91 -7.61 7.87 4.65
N ILE A 92 -7.53 6.56 4.46
CA ILE A 92 -6.24 5.84 4.41
C ILE A 92 -6.31 4.71 3.39
N GLY A 93 -5.37 4.70 2.45
CA GLY A 93 -5.22 3.66 1.44
C GLY A 93 -3.84 3.02 1.51
N PHE A 94 -3.77 1.69 1.65
CA PHE A 94 -2.54 0.93 1.57
C PHE A 94 -2.44 0.20 0.23
N PHE A 95 -1.48 0.60 -0.60
CA PHE A 95 -1.19 0.04 -1.91
C PHE A 95 0.06 -0.85 -1.78
N THR A 96 -0.18 -2.12 -1.56
CA THR A 96 0.83 -3.06 -1.07
C THR A 96 1.36 -4.01 -2.14
N GLY A 97 0.91 -3.86 -3.39
CA GLY A 97 1.32 -4.70 -4.51
C GLY A 97 2.84 -4.77 -4.66
N GLY A 98 3.37 -5.99 -4.75
CA GLY A 98 4.80 -6.17 -4.93
C GLY A 98 5.21 -7.63 -5.02
N ILE A 99 6.19 -7.89 -5.88
CA ILE A 99 6.85 -9.18 -6.06
C ILE A 99 8.37 -8.99 -6.07
N LEU A 100 9.07 -10.03 -5.70
CA LEU A 100 10.53 -10.17 -5.84
C LEU A 100 10.78 -11.51 -6.52
N LEU A 101 11.25 -11.46 -7.76
CA LEU A 101 11.53 -12.64 -8.59
C LEU A 101 13.04 -12.76 -8.79
N ASN A 102 13.61 -13.94 -8.53
CA ASN A 102 14.99 -14.33 -8.85
C ASN A 102 15.99 -13.14 -8.83
N PRO A 103 16.30 -12.57 -7.65
CA PRO A 103 17.08 -11.33 -7.59
C PRO A 103 18.45 -11.49 -8.26
N GLU A 104 18.73 -10.67 -9.25
CA GLU A 104 19.94 -10.69 -10.04
C GLU A 104 21.15 -10.30 -9.17
N LYS A 105 22.24 -11.07 -9.24
CA LYS A 105 23.50 -10.80 -8.53
C LYS A 105 24.50 -10.02 -9.38
N GLN A 106 24.45 -10.19 -10.70
CA GLN A 106 25.31 -9.58 -11.68
C GLN A 106 24.55 -9.21 -12.96
N PRO A 107 25.10 -8.36 -13.85
CA PRO A 107 24.39 -7.93 -15.06
C PRO A 107 23.97 -9.08 -15.98
N GLY A 108 24.74 -10.17 -16.03
CA GLY A 108 24.44 -11.33 -16.86
C GLY A 108 23.21 -12.14 -16.40
N ASP A 109 22.72 -11.91 -15.18
CA ASP A 109 21.54 -12.59 -14.65
C ASP A 109 20.23 -11.87 -15.04
N VAL A 110 20.34 -10.72 -15.72
CA VAL A 110 19.18 -9.89 -16.08
C VAL A 110 18.38 -10.56 -17.19
N ASP A 111 17.09 -10.77 -16.96
CA ASP A 111 16.14 -11.40 -17.89
C ASP A 111 14.96 -10.45 -18.18
N LEU A 112 14.67 -10.28 -19.48
CA LEU A 112 13.62 -9.35 -19.93
C LEU A 112 12.23 -9.68 -19.38
N ALA A 113 11.87 -10.98 -19.37
CA ALA A 113 10.56 -11.40 -18.88
C ALA A 113 10.41 -11.12 -17.36
N THR A 114 11.48 -11.37 -16.61
CA THR A 114 11.56 -11.04 -15.16
C THR A 114 11.44 -9.53 -14.92
N ILE A 115 12.12 -8.69 -15.73
CA ILE A 115 11.99 -7.22 -15.65
C ILE A 115 10.54 -6.82 -15.93
N GLN A 116 9.97 -7.25 -17.04
CA GLN A 116 8.60 -6.90 -17.44
C GLN A 116 7.59 -7.27 -16.33
N LYS A 117 7.67 -8.49 -15.80
CA LYS A 117 6.80 -8.95 -14.72
C LYS A 117 6.99 -8.15 -13.45
N THR A 118 8.23 -7.85 -13.06
CA THR A 118 8.56 -7.06 -11.88
C THR A 118 8.00 -5.64 -12.00
N PHE A 119 8.20 -4.98 -13.14
CA PHE A 119 7.67 -3.63 -13.35
C PHE A 119 6.15 -3.61 -13.48
N SER A 120 5.55 -4.62 -14.12
CA SER A 120 4.08 -4.74 -14.19
C SER A 120 3.45 -4.68 -12.80
N VAL A 121 3.94 -5.48 -11.86
CA VAL A 121 3.37 -5.55 -10.50
C VAL A 121 3.87 -4.43 -9.58
N ASN A 122 5.19 -4.13 -9.58
CA ASN A 122 5.77 -3.23 -8.59
C ASN A 122 5.61 -1.74 -8.95
N MET A 123 5.29 -1.40 -10.21
CA MET A 123 5.27 -0.03 -10.69
C MET A 123 4.02 0.30 -11.52
N PHE A 124 3.75 -0.43 -12.62
CA PHE A 124 2.64 -0.09 -13.51
C PHE A 124 1.29 -0.24 -12.80
N SER A 125 1.10 -1.30 -12.02
CA SER A 125 -0.11 -1.48 -11.23
C SER A 125 -0.39 -0.30 -10.29
N HIS A 126 0.66 0.27 -9.68
CA HIS A 126 0.51 1.43 -8.80
C HIS A 126 0.12 2.70 -9.55
N LEU A 127 0.59 2.89 -10.78
CA LEU A 127 0.10 3.98 -11.65
C LEU A 127 -1.37 3.79 -12.02
N LEU A 128 -1.79 2.56 -12.33
CA LEU A 128 -3.19 2.24 -12.62
C LEU A 128 -4.08 2.47 -11.39
N LEU A 129 -3.60 2.09 -10.20
CA LEU A 129 -4.30 2.41 -8.96
C LEU A 129 -4.43 3.92 -8.74
N MET A 130 -3.38 4.71 -8.96
CA MET A 130 -3.47 6.18 -8.91
C MET A 130 -4.50 6.70 -9.93
N LYS A 131 -4.47 6.20 -11.18
CA LYS A 131 -5.40 6.61 -12.25
C LYS A 131 -6.86 6.41 -11.86
N HIS A 132 -7.21 5.25 -11.32
CA HIS A 132 -8.60 4.87 -11.11
C HIS A 132 -9.13 5.17 -9.70
N PHE A 133 -8.26 5.18 -8.67
CA PHE A 133 -8.67 5.34 -7.27
C PHE A 133 -8.39 6.72 -6.66
N ALA A 134 -7.58 7.58 -7.30
CA ALA A 134 -7.31 8.92 -6.75
C ALA A 134 -8.58 9.77 -6.59
N ARG A 135 -9.62 9.51 -7.38
CA ARG A 135 -10.93 10.19 -7.31
C ARG A 135 -11.64 10.01 -5.97
N PHE A 136 -11.28 8.98 -5.20
CA PHE A 136 -11.85 8.73 -3.87
C PHE A 136 -11.16 9.53 -2.75
N LEU A 137 -10.04 10.19 -3.03
CA LEU A 137 -9.43 11.12 -2.07
C LEU A 137 -10.37 12.30 -1.80
N PRO A 138 -10.31 12.91 -0.61
CA PRO A 138 -11.17 14.04 -0.29
C PRO A 138 -10.89 15.19 -1.27
N SER A 139 -11.96 15.79 -1.79
CA SER A 139 -11.88 16.92 -2.71
C SER A 139 -11.46 18.21 -2.02
N ALA A 140 -11.00 19.20 -2.79
CA ALA A 140 -10.68 20.51 -2.26
C ALA A 140 -11.88 21.19 -1.58
N SER A 141 -13.12 20.93 -2.03
CA SER A 141 -14.34 21.44 -1.38
C SER A 141 -14.58 20.87 0.02
N MET A 142 -14.01 19.71 0.33
CA MET A 142 -14.08 19.12 1.69
C MET A 142 -13.03 19.71 2.65
N SER A 143 -12.10 20.55 2.20
CA SER A 143 -10.99 21.06 3.02
C SER A 143 -11.46 21.80 4.25
N SER A 144 -12.53 22.61 4.15
CA SER A 144 -13.08 23.32 5.32
C SER A 144 -13.71 22.38 6.35
N SER A 145 -14.37 21.31 5.89
CA SER A 145 -14.99 20.30 6.78
C SER A 145 -13.97 19.37 7.42
N LEU A 146 -12.74 19.34 6.88
CA LEU A 146 -11.64 18.49 7.33
C LEU A 146 -10.46 19.28 7.89
N SER A 147 -10.61 20.60 8.14
CA SER A 147 -9.52 21.49 8.58
C SER A 147 -8.84 21.01 9.87
N ASP A 148 -9.62 20.46 10.80
CA ASP A 148 -9.14 20.00 12.11
C ASP A 148 -8.79 18.48 12.10
N LYS A 149 -8.80 17.85 10.92
CA LYS A 149 -8.49 16.43 10.76
C LYS A 149 -7.14 16.24 10.08
N PRO A 150 -6.44 15.13 10.38
CA PRO A 150 -5.22 14.80 9.66
C PRO A 150 -5.51 14.59 8.17
N LEU A 151 -4.52 14.91 7.33
CA LEU A 151 -4.60 14.66 5.89
C LEU A 151 -4.90 13.18 5.60
N ALA A 152 -5.71 12.93 4.59
CA ALA A 152 -5.88 11.57 4.07
C ALA A 152 -4.53 11.00 3.61
N LYS A 153 -4.31 9.71 3.80
CA LYS A 153 -3.02 9.04 3.55
C LYS A 153 -3.13 8.08 2.37
N TRP A 154 -2.36 8.34 1.34
CA TRP A 154 -2.12 7.41 0.24
C TRP A 154 -0.76 6.76 0.42
N VAL A 155 -0.73 5.48 0.82
CA VAL A 155 0.47 4.79 1.28
C VAL A 155 0.90 3.71 0.31
N HIS A 156 2.06 3.88 -0.33
CA HIS A 156 2.69 2.82 -1.10
C HIS A 156 3.66 2.01 -0.25
N ILE A 157 3.55 0.68 -0.28
CA ILE A 157 4.57 -0.18 0.30
C ILE A 157 5.72 -0.31 -0.69
N THR A 158 6.83 0.34 -0.34
CA THR A 158 8.06 0.32 -1.11
C THR A 158 9.15 -0.48 -0.38
N ALA A 159 10.41 -0.23 -0.68
CA ALA A 159 11.54 -0.89 -0.04
C ALA A 159 12.75 0.04 0.03
N ARG A 160 13.53 -0.03 1.11
CA ARG A 160 14.80 0.70 1.26
C ARG A 160 15.75 0.49 0.07
N VAL A 161 15.73 -0.71 -0.52
CA VAL A 161 16.54 -1.03 -1.71
C VAL A 161 16.15 -0.25 -2.98
N GLY A 162 15.01 0.44 -2.98
CA GLY A 162 14.61 1.41 -4.02
C GLY A 162 15.30 2.77 -3.89
N SER A 163 16.00 3.03 -2.79
CA SER A 163 16.81 4.22 -2.61
C SER A 163 18.10 4.12 -3.46
N ILE A 164 18.38 5.16 -4.24
CA ILE A 164 19.62 5.29 -5.02
C ILE A 164 20.76 5.68 -4.07
N GLY A 165 20.52 6.64 -3.16
CA GLY A 165 21.51 7.15 -2.22
C GLY A 165 21.96 6.13 -1.17
N ASP A 166 21.07 5.20 -0.76
CA ASP A 166 21.37 4.13 0.22
C ASP A 166 21.96 2.86 -0.43
N ASN A 167 22.09 2.83 -1.77
CA ASN A 167 22.55 1.65 -2.50
C ASN A 167 24.06 1.46 -2.45
N SER A 168 24.55 0.80 -1.41
CA SER A 168 25.96 0.42 -1.24
C SER A 168 26.27 -1.05 -1.60
N LYS A 169 25.22 -1.87 -1.85
CA LYS A 169 25.37 -3.32 -2.03
C LYS A 169 25.24 -3.80 -3.48
N GLY A 170 24.59 -3.04 -4.35
CA GLY A 170 24.30 -3.45 -5.73
C GLY A 170 23.37 -4.67 -5.82
N GLY A 171 23.38 -5.35 -6.97
CA GLY A 171 22.50 -6.48 -7.28
C GLY A 171 21.03 -6.10 -7.33
N TRP A 172 20.15 -7.09 -7.56
CA TRP A 172 18.68 -6.93 -7.56
C TRP A 172 18.20 -5.86 -8.53
N TYR A 173 18.78 -5.86 -9.74
CA TYR A 173 18.61 -4.77 -10.71
C TYR A 173 17.16 -4.43 -10.98
N SER A 174 16.35 -5.43 -11.34
CA SER A 174 14.93 -5.24 -11.65
C SER A 174 14.14 -4.75 -10.44
N TYR A 175 14.36 -5.36 -9.28
CA TYR A 175 13.62 -5.03 -8.07
C TYR A 175 13.96 -3.62 -7.57
N ARG A 176 15.26 -3.28 -7.46
CA ARG A 176 15.70 -1.92 -7.07
C ARG A 176 15.15 -0.87 -8.02
N ALA A 177 15.32 -1.08 -9.34
CA ALA A 177 14.83 -0.16 -10.35
C ALA A 177 13.31 0.03 -10.27
N SER A 178 12.54 -1.05 -10.10
CA SER A 178 11.09 -0.95 -9.97
C SER A 178 10.65 -0.17 -8.71
N LYS A 179 11.34 -0.34 -7.58
CA LYS A 179 11.02 0.37 -6.34
C LYS A 179 11.50 1.83 -6.37
N ALA A 180 12.61 2.14 -7.05
CA ALA A 180 13.03 3.51 -7.33
C ALA A 180 12.00 4.24 -8.22
N ALA A 181 11.50 3.56 -9.28
CA ALA A 181 10.45 4.09 -10.13
C ALA A 181 9.14 4.32 -9.36
N LEU A 182 8.75 3.41 -8.46
CA LEU A 182 7.60 3.59 -7.57
C LEU A 182 7.77 4.80 -6.65
N ASN A 183 8.96 4.99 -6.05
CA ASN A 183 9.26 6.14 -5.20
C ASN A 183 9.09 7.45 -5.98
N GLN A 184 9.60 7.52 -7.22
CA GLN A 184 9.42 8.67 -8.10
C GLN A 184 7.95 8.93 -8.44
N ALA A 185 7.19 7.89 -8.79
CA ALA A 185 5.77 8.01 -9.11
C ALA A 185 4.96 8.52 -7.90
N MET A 186 5.22 7.98 -6.71
CA MET A 186 4.60 8.40 -5.46
C MET A 186 4.92 9.87 -5.14
N HIS A 187 6.17 10.29 -5.26
CA HIS A 187 6.56 11.69 -5.04
C HIS A 187 5.85 12.63 -6.01
N THR A 188 5.82 12.27 -7.30
CA THR A 188 5.11 13.02 -8.34
C THR A 188 3.62 13.14 -8.04
N PHE A 189 3.00 12.05 -7.57
CA PHE A 189 1.60 12.05 -7.17
C PHE A 189 1.35 12.96 -5.97
N ASP A 190 2.23 12.94 -4.96
CA ASP A 190 2.13 13.83 -3.81
C ASP A 190 2.19 15.32 -4.22
N LEU A 191 3.11 15.68 -5.12
CA LEU A 191 3.19 17.03 -5.66
C LEU A 191 1.88 17.43 -6.38
N HIS A 192 1.27 16.51 -7.13
CA HIS A 192 -0.04 16.74 -7.75
C HIS A 192 -1.12 17.02 -6.70
N LEU A 193 -1.21 16.19 -5.64
CA LEU A 193 -2.17 16.41 -4.55
C LEU A 193 -1.98 17.79 -3.90
N LYS A 194 -0.73 18.18 -3.66
CA LYS A 194 -0.37 19.49 -3.07
C LYS A 194 -0.78 20.64 -3.99
N GLN A 195 -0.47 20.56 -5.30
CA GLN A 195 -0.83 21.58 -6.29
C GLN A 195 -2.35 21.75 -6.42
N LYS A 196 -3.11 20.66 -6.32
CA LYS A 196 -4.58 20.67 -6.33
C LYS A 196 -5.20 21.06 -4.99
N LYS A 197 -4.38 21.33 -3.98
CA LYS A 197 -4.82 21.67 -2.60
C LYS A 197 -5.79 20.63 -2.02
N LEU A 198 -5.60 19.35 -2.36
CA LEU A 198 -6.40 18.28 -1.77
C LEU A 198 -5.94 18.04 -0.32
N PRO A 199 -6.88 17.80 0.63
CA PRO A 199 -6.52 17.49 2.02
C PRO A 199 -6.03 16.03 2.15
N ALA A 200 -5.02 15.70 1.36
CA ALA A 200 -4.41 14.39 1.23
C ALA A 200 -2.90 14.47 1.01
N MET A 201 -2.19 13.42 1.34
CA MET A 201 -0.76 13.26 1.06
C MET A 201 -0.45 11.84 0.62
N ALA A 202 0.58 11.68 -0.23
CA ALA A 202 1.14 10.38 -0.59
C ALA A 202 2.49 10.17 0.08
N VAL A 203 2.75 8.93 0.53
CA VAL A 203 4.00 8.52 1.17
C VAL A 203 4.38 7.10 0.78
N GLY A 204 5.68 6.81 0.79
CA GLY A 204 6.21 5.46 0.69
C GLY A 204 6.58 4.92 2.07
N ILE A 205 6.32 3.63 2.31
CA ILE A 205 6.75 2.95 3.54
C ILE A 205 7.59 1.73 3.21
N HIS A 206 8.80 1.66 3.77
CA HIS A 206 9.58 0.43 3.85
C HIS A 206 9.20 -0.31 5.14
N PRO A 207 8.52 -1.47 5.06
CA PRO A 207 7.98 -2.15 6.25
C PRO A 207 9.01 -2.99 7.02
N GLY A 208 10.28 -2.97 6.62
CA GLY A 208 11.29 -3.92 7.09
C GLY A 208 11.19 -5.28 6.41
N THR A 209 12.03 -6.22 6.82
CA THR A 209 11.97 -7.60 6.33
C THR A 209 10.98 -8.41 7.18
N MET A 210 10.02 -9.07 6.50
CA MET A 210 8.94 -9.81 7.16
C MET A 210 8.97 -11.27 6.73
N LYS A 211 8.44 -12.15 7.57
CA LYS A 211 8.22 -13.57 7.25
C LYS A 211 7.04 -13.72 6.30
N THR A 212 7.29 -13.54 5.01
CA THR A 212 6.31 -13.69 3.93
C THR A 212 6.92 -14.51 2.79
N GLU A 213 6.10 -15.02 1.90
CA GLU A 213 6.59 -15.74 0.71
C GLU A 213 7.58 -14.89 -0.12
N LEU A 214 7.42 -13.56 -0.15
CA LEU A 214 8.31 -12.65 -0.87
C LEU A 214 9.75 -12.68 -0.33
N SER A 215 9.95 -12.89 0.96
CA SER A 215 11.26 -12.86 1.63
C SER A 215 11.80 -14.24 2.02
N LYS A 216 11.08 -15.32 1.71
CA LYS A 216 11.33 -16.69 2.19
C LYS A 216 12.75 -17.17 1.97
N ASP A 217 13.32 -16.86 0.80
CA ASP A 217 14.67 -17.30 0.44
C ASP A 217 15.77 -16.62 1.28
N PHE A 218 15.44 -15.54 1.97
CA PHE A 218 16.38 -14.75 2.78
C PHE A 218 16.29 -15.03 4.28
N TRP A 219 15.29 -15.77 4.76
CA TRP A 219 15.06 -15.97 6.20
C TRP A 219 16.27 -16.58 6.92
N LYS A 220 16.96 -17.54 6.29
CA LYS A 220 18.12 -18.21 6.87
C LYS A 220 19.34 -17.30 7.04
N SER A 221 19.46 -16.29 6.20
CA SER A 221 20.59 -15.33 6.21
C SER A 221 20.29 -14.06 7.00
N MET A 222 19.04 -13.87 7.43
CA MET A 222 18.64 -12.66 8.15
C MET A 222 18.78 -12.85 9.67
N PRO A 223 19.35 -11.89 10.40
CA PRO A 223 19.30 -11.88 11.86
C PRO A 223 17.84 -11.94 12.35
N ARG A 224 17.61 -12.73 13.42
CA ARG A 224 16.25 -12.97 13.93
C ARG A 224 15.53 -11.69 14.38
N ASP A 225 16.27 -10.74 14.93
CA ASP A 225 15.80 -9.43 15.37
C ASP A 225 15.39 -8.50 14.21
N ARG A 226 15.78 -8.83 12.97
CA ARG A 226 15.43 -8.09 11.76
C ARG A 226 14.33 -8.74 10.92
N LEU A 227 13.85 -9.91 11.32
CA LEU A 227 12.80 -10.65 10.61
C LEU A 227 11.52 -10.64 11.46
N ARG A 228 10.53 -9.84 11.04
CA ARG A 228 9.29 -9.61 11.76
C ARG A 228 8.15 -10.49 11.28
N GLU A 229 7.21 -10.74 12.15
CA GLU A 229 5.91 -11.29 11.75
C GLU A 229 5.08 -10.20 11.03
N PRO A 230 4.21 -10.57 10.07
CA PRO A 230 3.37 -9.60 9.34
C PRO A 230 2.52 -8.72 10.24
N GLU A 231 2.02 -9.25 11.34
CA GLU A 231 1.19 -8.54 12.32
C GLU A 231 1.97 -7.44 13.04
N GLU A 232 3.19 -7.74 13.47
CA GLU A 232 4.12 -6.77 14.07
C GLU A 232 4.49 -5.67 13.07
N ALA A 233 4.81 -6.06 11.83
CA ALA A 233 5.14 -5.10 10.79
C ALA A 233 3.95 -4.19 10.45
N ALA A 234 2.72 -4.72 10.43
CA ALA A 234 1.51 -3.93 10.21
C ALA A 234 1.26 -2.92 11.34
N GLU A 235 1.56 -3.29 12.58
CA GLU A 235 1.47 -2.37 13.73
C GLU A 235 2.44 -1.20 13.57
N HIS A 236 3.71 -1.48 13.25
CA HIS A 236 4.71 -0.44 13.04
C HIS A 236 4.35 0.47 11.86
N VAL A 237 3.98 -0.13 10.71
CA VAL A 237 3.59 0.62 9.50
C VAL A 237 2.41 1.54 9.77
N LEU A 238 1.33 1.03 10.38
CA LEU A 238 0.16 1.84 10.70
C LEU A 238 0.53 2.95 11.67
N GLY A 239 1.27 2.64 12.74
CA GLY A 239 1.69 3.61 13.73
C GLY A 239 2.60 4.70 13.16
N VAL A 240 3.50 4.39 12.20
CA VAL A 240 4.28 5.41 11.49
C VAL A 240 3.35 6.29 10.65
N VAL A 241 2.50 5.69 9.81
CA VAL A 241 1.61 6.42 8.90
C VAL A 241 0.66 7.36 9.65
N GLU A 242 0.10 6.93 10.78
CA GLU A 242 -0.81 7.77 11.60
C GLU A 242 -0.11 9.02 12.15
N ARG A 243 1.16 8.92 12.51
CA ARG A 243 1.94 10.05 13.06
C ARG A 243 2.52 11.00 12.02
N LEU A 244 2.52 10.62 10.72
CA LEU A 244 3.06 11.50 9.67
C LEU A 244 2.26 12.77 9.53
N GLU A 245 2.97 13.91 9.54
CA GLU A 245 2.44 15.25 9.40
C GLU A 245 2.57 15.79 7.97
N ALA A 246 1.92 16.92 7.69
CA ALA A 246 1.87 17.54 6.36
C ALA A 246 3.25 17.92 5.78
N ASN A 247 4.24 18.22 6.62
CA ASN A 247 5.62 18.53 6.21
C ASN A 247 6.44 17.27 5.87
N GLN A 248 5.91 16.08 6.17
CA GLN A 248 6.54 14.78 5.94
C GLN A 248 6.03 14.07 4.68
N ARG A 249 5.17 14.74 3.91
CA ARG A 249 4.57 14.23 2.67
C ARG A 249 5.59 14.00 1.55
N GLY A 250 5.24 13.14 0.60
CA GLY A 250 6.02 12.90 -0.62
C GLY A 250 7.36 12.20 -0.39
N ARG A 251 7.60 11.59 0.76
CA ARG A 251 8.84 10.95 1.16
C ARG A 251 8.67 9.48 1.44
N VAL A 252 9.78 8.77 1.58
CA VAL A 252 9.82 7.36 1.99
C VAL A 252 10.25 7.29 3.44
N TRP A 253 9.48 6.55 4.25
CA TRP A 253 9.72 6.31 5.66
C TRP A 253 9.95 4.82 5.90
N ASP A 254 10.74 4.47 6.86
CA ASP A 254 10.84 3.07 7.26
C ASP A 254 9.89 2.73 8.42
N TRP A 255 9.86 1.46 8.77
CA TRP A 255 9.03 0.91 9.86
C TRP A 255 9.31 1.53 11.24
N ALA A 256 10.48 2.14 11.44
CA ALA A 256 10.82 2.85 12.68
C ALA A 256 10.42 4.34 12.63
N GLY A 257 10.00 4.85 11.47
CA GLY A 257 9.67 6.25 11.25
C GLY A 257 10.88 7.10 10.86
N GLU A 258 11.97 6.47 10.42
CA GLU A 258 13.13 7.17 9.88
C GLU A 258 12.98 7.40 8.38
N GLU A 259 13.40 8.58 7.90
CA GLU A 259 13.37 8.89 6.48
C GLU A 259 14.40 8.05 5.72
N VAL A 260 13.95 7.42 4.64
CA VAL A 260 14.83 6.72 3.68
C VAL A 260 15.19 7.72 2.60
N ILE A 261 16.46 8.05 2.48
CA ILE A 261 16.98 8.94 1.42
C ILE A 261 16.69 8.37 0.03
N TRP A 262 16.59 9.26 -0.97
CA TRP A 262 16.33 8.87 -2.38
C TRP A 262 17.46 8.06 -3.02
#